data_bd4f6e335d982dec9b68cbd45b0a9ac9
#
_entry.id   bd4f6e335d982dec9b68cbd45b0a9ac9
#
_cell.length_a   1.000
_cell.length_b   1.000
_cell.length_c   1.000
_cell.angle_alpha   90.00
_cell.angle_beta   90.00
_cell.angle_gamma   90.00
#
_symmetry.space_group_name_H-M   'P 1'
#
loop_
_entity.id
_entity.type
_entity.pdbx_description
1 polymer ?
#
loop_
_entity_poly.entity_id
_entity_poly.type
_entity_poly.pdbx_seq_one_letter_code
_entity_poly.pdbx_strand_id
1 'polypeptide(L)'
;MGFSSQHPAKLSLTLLLFVLCILLAVNYGELKAAAEIDWMDILGEGSSLAVVIAWLLLVLYSRPAGPVTNGLYVGSLLLVLSYQLNLLDEFFQYPDSHRLLSWLESIPAPIGMLILTLGLIGWHKEQRFINQQLASRELHLRHYQLLDPLTKLYKAEYLLAVLKREMELQ
;
A
#
# COMPACT_ATOMS: atom_id res chain seq x y z
N MET A 1 -3.43 -20.71 1.14
CA MET A 1 -2.65 -19.62 0.55
C MET A 1 -1.57 -19.26 1.55
N GLY A 2 -0.30 -19.62 1.27
CA GLY A 2 0.81 -19.26 2.15
C GLY A 2 1.09 -17.77 2.03
N PHE A 3 1.02 -17.03 3.13
CA PHE A 3 1.49 -15.65 3.25
C PHE A 3 3.02 -15.61 3.17
N SER A 4 3.57 -15.86 1.99
CA SER A 4 5.00 -15.64 1.75
C SER A 4 5.18 -14.18 1.34
N SER A 5 5.81 -13.40 2.18
CA SER A 5 6.15 -12.02 1.86
C SER A 5 7.10 -11.98 0.65
N GLN A 6 6.70 -11.27 -0.40
CA GLN A 6 7.54 -11.03 -1.57
C GLN A 6 8.70 -10.05 -1.27
N HIS A 7 8.70 -9.42 -0.08
CA HIS A 7 9.63 -8.37 0.30
C HIS A 7 10.25 -8.57 1.70
N PRO A 8 10.96 -9.68 1.97
CA PRO A 8 11.46 -9.97 3.32
C PRO A 8 12.44 -8.89 3.83
N ALA A 9 13.29 -8.35 2.96
CA ALA A 9 14.24 -7.29 3.32
C ALA A 9 13.54 -5.99 3.77
N LYS A 10 12.42 -5.62 3.13
CA LYS A 10 11.64 -4.43 3.53
C LYS A 10 10.96 -4.63 4.87
N LEU A 11 10.42 -5.82 5.13
CA LEU A 11 9.85 -6.17 6.43
C LEU A 11 10.89 -6.15 7.53
N SER A 12 12.09 -6.73 7.28
CA SER A 12 13.19 -6.71 8.24
C SER A 12 13.65 -5.28 8.53
N LEU A 13 13.74 -4.43 7.51
CA LEU A 13 14.09 -3.01 7.67
C LEU A 13 13.04 -2.27 8.49
N THR A 14 11.75 -2.48 8.19
CA THR A 14 10.65 -1.87 8.98
C THR A 14 10.73 -2.28 10.44
N LEU A 15 10.90 -3.57 10.71
CA LEU A 15 11.02 -4.08 12.08
C LEU A 15 12.25 -3.52 12.80
N LEU A 16 13.38 -3.46 12.12
CA LEU A 16 14.62 -2.90 12.66
C LEU A 16 14.43 -1.42 13.06
N LEU A 17 13.85 -0.61 12.17
CA LEU A 17 13.58 0.81 12.43
C LEU A 17 12.55 0.97 13.55
N PHE A 18 11.52 0.13 13.59
CA PHE A 18 10.52 0.14 14.64
C PHE A 18 11.14 -0.12 16.02
N VAL A 19 11.97 -1.15 16.12
CA VAL A 19 12.70 -1.48 17.37
C VAL A 19 13.70 -0.38 17.72
N LEU A 20 14.40 0.19 16.74
CA LEU A 20 15.34 1.28 16.97
C LEU A 20 14.66 2.51 17.58
N CYS A 21 13.48 2.90 17.10
CA CYS A 21 12.71 4.00 17.69
C CYS A 21 12.36 3.73 19.16
N ILE A 22 11.93 2.50 19.48
CA ILE A 22 11.63 2.12 20.88
C ILE A 22 12.91 2.21 21.74
N LEU A 23 14.03 1.68 21.25
CA LEU A 23 15.29 1.73 21.97
C LEU A 23 15.79 3.17 22.21
N LEU A 24 15.59 4.05 21.22
CA LEU A 24 15.92 5.47 21.38
C LEU A 24 15.01 6.13 22.43
N ALA A 25 13.71 5.85 22.40
CA ALA A 25 12.77 6.37 23.39
C ALA A 25 13.14 5.93 24.82
N VAL A 26 13.46 4.66 25.01
CA VAL A 26 13.85 4.11 26.33
C VAL A 26 15.19 4.66 26.83
N ASN A 27 16.16 4.93 25.92
CA ASN A 27 17.50 5.41 26.33
C ASN A 27 17.55 6.91 26.57
N TYR A 28 16.75 7.71 25.90
CA TYR A 28 16.80 9.17 25.94
C TYR A 28 15.57 9.82 26.57
N GLY A 29 14.48 9.09 26.74
CA GLY A 29 13.25 9.56 27.38
C GLY A 29 13.13 9.14 28.83
N GLU A 30 12.49 9.97 29.63
CA GLU A 30 12.04 9.64 30.98
C GLU A 30 10.57 9.24 30.95
N LEU A 31 10.22 8.16 31.64
CA LEU A 31 8.82 7.69 31.70
C LEU A 31 7.94 8.75 32.38
N LYS A 32 6.88 9.16 31.71
CA LYS A 32 5.85 10.05 32.29
C LYS A 32 5.16 9.36 33.48
N ALA A 33 4.76 10.13 34.47
CA ALA A 33 3.96 9.60 35.59
C ALA A 33 2.58 9.15 35.06
N ALA A 34 2.03 8.07 35.61
CA ALA A 34 0.75 7.52 35.14
C ALA A 34 -0.43 8.51 35.16
N ALA A 35 -0.33 9.58 35.99
CA ALA A 35 -1.31 10.66 36.07
C ALA A 35 -1.19 11.69 34.93
N GLU A 36 -0.06 11.72 34.21
CA GLU A 36 0.23 12.66 33.11
C GLU A 36 -0.06 12.04 31.74
N ILE A 37 -0.37 10.75 31.71
CA ILE A 37 -0.67 10.00 30.48
C ILE A 37 -2.09 10.32 30.03
N ASP A 38 -2.24 10.84 28.80
CA ASP A 38 -3.56 10.99 28.16
C ASP A 38 -3.96 9.72 27.41
N TRP A 39 -4.88 8.95 28.01
CA TRP A 39 -5.36 7.70 27.43
C TRP A 39 -6.17 7.90 26.14
N MET A 40 -6.77 9.08 25.94
CA MET A 40 -7.51 9.37 24.71
C MET A 40 -6.56 9.60 23.53
N ASP A 41 -5.43 10.28 23.77
CA ASP A 41 -4.40 10.50 22.78
C ASP A 41 -3.69 9.20 22.42
N ILE A 42 -3.38 8.34 23.40
CA ILE A 42 -2.84 6.98 23.14
C ILE A 42 -3.77 6.17 22.24
N LEU A 43 -5.08 6.23 22.49
CA LEU A 43 -6.05 5.49 21.69
C LEU A 43 -6.13 6.04 20.26
N GLY A 44 -6.09 7.36 20.10
CA GLY A 44 -6.07 8.05 18.82
C GLY A 44 -4.81 7.73 17.99
N GLU A 45 -3.64 7.91 18.59
CA GLU A 45 -2.35 7.70 17.93
C GLU A 45 -2.07 6.21 17.70
N GLY A 46 -2.38 5.36 18.67
CA GLY A 46 -2.24 3.92 18.54
C GLY A 46 -3.12 3.33 17.44
N SER A 47 -4.37 3.82 17.32
CA SER A 47 -5.26 3.40 16.23
C SER A 47 -4.74 3.87 14.88
N SER A 48 -4.22 5.10 14.78
CA SER A 48 -3.63 5.64 13.56
C SER A 48 -2.40 4.85 13.12
N LEU A 49 -1.51 4.53 14.07
CA LEU A 49 -0.34 3.66 13.85
C LEU A 49 -0.76 2.28 13.35
N ALA A 50 -1.76 1.66 13.97
CA ALA A 50 -2.27 0.34 13.56
C ALA A 50 -2.78 0.35 12.11
N VAL A 51 -3.52 1.39 11.70
CA VAL A 51 -4.02 1.54 10.34
C VAL A 51 -2.87 1.70 9.35
N VAL A 52 -1.87 2.52 9.65
CA VAL A 52 -0.73 2.75 8.74
C VAL A 52 0.14 1.49 8.62
N ILE A 53 0.34 0.73 9.71
CA ILE A 53 1.00 -0.58 9.66
C ILE A 53 0.21 -1.54 8.76
N ALA A 54 -1.12 -1.58 8.90
CA ALA A 54 -1.97 -2.40 8.03
C ALA A 54 -1.82 -2.02 6.54
N TRP A 55 -1.76 -0.73 6.21
CA TRP A 55 -1.49 -0.26 4.85
C TRP A 55 -0.13 -0.70 4.33
N LEU A 56 0.92 -0.54 5.14
CA LEU A 56 2.27 -0.97 4.78
C LEU A 56 2.31 -2.47 4.49
N LEU A 57 1.73 -3.28 5.35
CA LEU A 57 1.64 -4.73 5.16
C LEU A 57 0.84 -5.07 3.90
N LEU A 58 -0.29 -4.40 3.68
CA LEU A 58 -1.13 -4.62 2.51
C LEU A 58 -0.37 -4.33 1.21
N VAL A 59 0.40 -3.24 1.15
CA VAL A 59 1.29 -2.92 0.03
C VAL A 59 2.33 -4.02 -0.21
N LEU A 60 3.00 -4.49 0.86
CA LEU A 60 4.07 -5.49 0.74
C LEU A 60 3.56 -6.88 0.39
N TYR A 61 2.34 -7.26 0.79
CA TYR A 61 1.77 -8.56 0.48
C TYR A 61 1.01 -8.60 -0.85
N SER A 62 0.41 -7.48 -1.28
CA SER A 62 -0.44 -7.47 -2.48
C SER A 62 0.31 -7.13 -3.77
N ARG A 63 1.51 -6.53 -3.69
CA ARG A 63 2.18 -5.98 -4.86
C ARG A 63 3.53 -6.64 -5.15
N PRO A 64 3.83 -6.89 -6.44
CA PRO A 64 5.16 -7.32 -6.86
C PRO A 64 6.20 -6.21 -6.66
N ALA A 65 7.48 -6.57 -6.70
CA ALA A 65 8.58 -5.61 -6.64
C ALA A 65 8.55 -4.66 -7.84
N GLY A 66 8.70 -3.35 -7.57
CA GLY A 66 8.69 -2.33 -8.63
C GLY A 66 8.82 -0.93 -8.05
N PRO A 67 9.03 0.09 -8.92
CA PRO A 67 9.23 1.47 -8.48
C PRO A 67 8.01 2.04 -7.76
N VAL A 68 6.80 1.72 -8.20
CA VAL A 68 5.55 2.14 -7.54
C VAL A 68 5.43 1.51 -6.16
N THR A 69 5.73 0.22 -6.03
CA THR A 69 5.74 -0.47 -4.74
C THR A 69 6.79 0.10 -3.78
N ASN A 70 7.96 0.52 -4.31
CA ASN A 70 8.97 1.18 -3.50
C ASN A 70 8.50 2.54 -2.99
N GLY A 71 7.86 3.34 -3.83
CA GLY A 71 7.29 4.63 -3.44
C GLY A 71 6.20 4.47 -2.36
N LEU A 72 5.26 3.55 -2.57
CA LEU A 72 4.21 3.23 -1.59
C LEU A 72 4.81 2.75 -0.26
N TYR A 73 5.84 1.89 -0.32
CA TYR A 73 6.54 1.39 0.86
C TYR A 73 7.23 2.52 1.64
N VAL A 74 8.01 3.36 0.96
CA VAL A 74 8.74 4.46 1.61
C VAL A 74 7.77 5.46 2.23
N GLY A 75 6.70 5.84 1.51
CA GLY A 75 5.66 6.72 2.05
C GLY A 75 4.98 6.14 3.29
N SER A 76 4.57 4.87 3.24
CA SER A 76 3.98 4.18 4.39
C SER A 76 4.95 4.01 5.55
N LEU A 77 6.23 3.73 5.28
CA LEU A 77 7.27 3.59 6.31
C LEU A 77 7.48 4.90 7.07
N LEU A 78 7.55 6.03 6.36
CA LEU A 78 7.69 7.35 7.00
C LEU A 78 6.48 7.68 7.90
N LEU A 79 5.28 7.30 7.46
CA LEU A 79 4.08 7.44 8.29
C LEU A 79 4.13 6.56 9.54
N VAL A 80 4.54 5.28 9.39
CA VAL A 80 4.70 4.36 10.53
C VAL A 80 5.67 4.96 11.54
N LEU A 81 6.83 5.46 11.08
CA LEU A 81 7.83 6.05 11.97
C LEU A 81 7.31 7.30 12.69
N SER A 82 6.60 8.19 11.98
CA SER A 82 6.04 9.40 12.58
C SER A 82 4.97 9.06 13.63
N TYR A 83 3.97 8.24 13.29
CA TYR A 83 2.93 7.86 14.27
C TYR A 83 3.49 7.02 15.43
N GLN A 84 4.53 6.25 15.21
CA GLN A 84 5.20 5.54 16.28
C GLN A 84 5.90 6.50 17.25
N LEU A 85 6.59 7.54 16.73
CA LEU A 85 7.25 8.54 17.57
C LEU A 85 6.23 9.35 18.37
N ASN A 86 5.12 9.77 17.76
CA ASN A 86 4.02 10.44 18.44
C ASN A 86 3.50 9.56 19.60
N LEU A 87 3.19 8.29 19.31
CA LEU A 87 2.72 7.37 20.36
C LEU A 87 3.77 7.19 21.48
N LEU A 88 5.06 7.18 21.16
CA LEU A 88 6.11 7.07 22.18
C LEU A 88 6.21 8.35 23.03
N ASP A 89 5.94 9.53 22.46
CA ASP A 89 5.91 10.80 23.20
C ASP A 89 4.82 10.84 24.27
N GLU A 90 3.74 10.08 24.11
CA GLU A 90 2.72 9.95 25.15
C GLU A 90 3.22 9.20 26.40
N PHE A 91 4.17 8.31 26.24
CA PHE A 91 4.74 7.52 27.35
C PHE A 91 6.05 8.11 27.89
N PHE A 92 6.81 8.81 27.06
CA PHE A 92 8.14 9.30 27.38
C PHE A 92 8.20 10.81 27.27
N GLN A 93 8.80 11.47 28.25
CA GLN A 93 9.12 12.89 28.20
C GLN A 93 10.59 13.05 27.80
N TYR A 94 10.84 13.90 26.80
CA TYR A 94 12.19 14.18 26.33
C TYR A 94 12.67 15.52 26.87
N PRO A 95 13.98 15.65 27.30
CA PRO A 95 14.55 16.92 27.72
C PRO A 95 14.47 17.95 26.57
N ASP A 96 14.17 19.21 26.89
CA ASP A 96 14.02 20.33 25.95
C ASP A 96 15.25 20.60 25.03
N SER A 97 16.40 20.00 25.33
CA SER A 97 17.62 20.13 24.55
C SER A 97 17.60 19.37 23.19
N HIS A 98 16.68 18.46 23.00
CA HIS A 98 16.63 17.57 21.80
C HIS A 98 15.64 18.04 20.73
N ARG A 99 15.86 19.25 20.19
CA ARG A 99 15.11 19.77 19.01
C ARG A 99 15.04 18.79 17.82
N LEU A 100 16.03 17.89 17.69
CA LEU A 100 16.07 16.88 16.65
C LEU A 100 14.90 15.88 16.75
N LEU A 101 14.48 15.52 17.96
CA LEU A 101 13.35 14.60 18.18
C LEU A 101 12.02 15.22 17.71
N SER A 102 11.77 16.48 18.06
CA SER A 102 10.58 17.22 17.59
C SER A 102 10.50 17.35 16.06
N TRP A 103 11.65 17.47 15.37
CA TRP A 103 11.69 17.48 13.92
C TRP A 103 11.44 16.09 13.30
N LEU A 104 11.99 15.04 13.94
CA LEU A 104 11.76 13.65 13.52
C LEU A 104 10.32 13.21 13.73
N GLU A 105 9.61 13.81 14.65
CA GLU A 105 8.19 13.56 14.90
C GLU A 105 7.29 14.23 13.84
N SER A 106 7.56 15.51 13.52
CA SER A 106 6.66 16.32 12.71
C SER A 106 6.92 16.25 11.21
N ILE A 107 8.17 16.07 10.75
CA ILE A 107 8.55 16.15 9.34
C ILE A 107 8.23 14.88 8.55
N PRO A 108 8.42 13.65 9.07
CA PRO A 108 8.22 12.44 8.27
C PRO A 108 6.78 12.24 7.80
N ALA A 109 5.78 12.66 8.57
CA ALA A 109 4.38 12.49 8.21
C ALA A 109 3.98 13.24 6.92
N PRO A 110 4.20 14.56 6.78
CA PRO A 110 3.87 15.28 5.54
C PRO A 110 4.65 14.74 4.33
N ILE A 111 5.94 14.43 4.50
CA ILE A 111 6.76 13.85 3.43
C ILE A 111 6.25 12.47 3.05
N GLY A 112 5.95 11.64 4.03
CA GLY A 112 5.39 10.29 3.83
C GLY A 112 4.06 10.33 3.08
N MET A 113 3.16 11.25 3.45
CA MET A 113 1.88 11.46 2.76
C MET A 113 2.08 11.88 1.30
N LEU A 114 3.04 12.78 1.03
CA LEU A 114 3.36 13.23 -0.32
C LEU A 114 3.88 12.07 -1.19
N ILE A 115 4.85 11.31 -0.68
CA ILE A 115 5.42 10.15 -1.38
C ILE A 115 4.36 9.07 -1.58
N LEU A 116 3.52 8.80 -0.58
CA LEU A 116 2.43 7.83 -0.67
C LEU A 116 1.43 8.26 -1.75
N THR A 117 1.06 9.53 -1.79
CA THR A 117 0.15 10.08 -2.82
C THR A 117 0.72 9.91 -4.23
N LEU A 118 2.00 10.22 -4.43
CA LEU A 118 2.68 9.98 -5.72
C LEU A 118 2.72 8.49 -6.07
N GLY A 119 2.95 7.63 -5.08
CA GLY A 119 2.87 6.18 -5.23
C GLY A 119 1.48 5.70 -5.65
N LEU A 120 0.42 6.24 -5.07
CA LEU A 120 -0.98 5.93 -5.43
C LEU A 120 -1.32 6.39 -6.86
N ILE A 121 -0.84 7.57 -7.26
CA ILE A 121 -1.00 8.05 -8.64
C ILE A 121 -0.29 7.09 -9.61
N GLY A 122 0.92 6.66 -9.28
CA GLY A 122 1.67 5.67 -10.05
C GLY A 122 0.92 4.35 -10.17
N TRP A 123 0.39 3.86 -9.05
CA TRP A 123 -0.43 2.65 -9.01
C TRP A 123 -1.67 2.76 -9.89
N HIS A 124 -2.39 3.87 -9.80
CA HIS A 124 -3.57 4.10 -10.64
C HIS A 124 -3.23 4.05 -12.14
N LYS A 125 -2.09 4.62 -12.55
CA LYS A 125 -1.61 4.56 -13.94
C LYS A 125 -1.29 3.12 -14.36
N GLU A 126 -0.60 2.34 -13.51
CA GLU A 126 -0.34 0.91 -13.77
C GLU A 126 -1.63 0.13 -13.95
N GLN A 127 -2.63 0.31 -13.07
CA GLN A 127 -3.91 -0.37 -13.16
C GLN A 127 -4.66 -0.05 -14.46
N ARG A 128 -4.65 1.21 -14.87
CA ARG A 128 -5.26 1.61 -16.16
C ARG A 128 -4.58 0.91 -17.35
N PHE A 129 -3.26 0.85 -17.34
CA PHE A 129 -2.50 0.19 -18.39
C PHE A 129 -2.78 -1.34 -18.45
N ILE A 130 -2.79 -2.00 -17.28
CA ILE A 130 -3.12 -3.43 -17.18
C ILE A 130 -4.55 -3.70 -17.69
N ASN A 131 -5.52 -2.88 -17.28
CA ASN A 131 -6.91 -3.03 -17.72
C ASN A 131 -7.06 -2.84 -19.22
N GLN A 132 -6.35 -1.89 -19.83
CA GLN A 132 -6.33 -1.69 -21.28
C GLN A 132 -5.72 -2.89 -22.00
N GLN A 133 -4.63 -3.46 -21.48
CA GLN A 133 -4.04 -4.67 -22.06
C GLN A 133 -4.97 -5.89 -21.95
N LEU A 134 -5.65 -6.05 -20.81
CA LEU A 134 -6.62 -7.13 -20.64
C LEU A 134 -7.79 -6.99 -21.62
N ALA A 135 -8.34 -5.78 -21.78
CA ALA A 135 -9.41 -5.52 -22.71
C ALA A 135 -9.01 -5.81 -24.17
N SER A 136 -7.80 -5.38 -24.59
CA SER A 136 -7.32 -5.67 -25.93
C SER A 136 -7.02 -7.15 -26.15
N ARG A 137 -6.52 -7.88 -25.15
CA ARG A 137 -6.35 -9.35 -25.22
C ARG A 137 -7.69 -10.06 -25.32
N GLU A 138 -8.68 -9.63 -24.57
CA GLU A 138 -10.03 -10.21 -24.63
C GLU A 138 -10.66 -10.04 -26.02
N LEU A 139 -10.58 -8.83 -26.58
CA LEU A 139 -11.05 -8.58 -27.94
C LEU A 139 -10.31 -9.44 -28.98
N HIS A 140 -9.01 -9.60 -28.83
CA HIS A 140 -8.20 -10.46 -29.71
C HIS A 140 -8.63 -11.92 -29.62
N LEU A 141 -8.78 -12.43 -28.38
CA LEU A 141 -9.23 -13.82 -28.14
C LEU A 141 -10.63 -14.06 -28.71
N ARG A 142 -11.56 -13.13 -28.50
CA ARG A 142 -12.92 -13.22 -29.08
C ARG A 142 -12.87 -13.27 -30.61
N HIS A 143 -12.04 -12.43 -31.22
CA HIS A 143 -11.86 -12.41 -32.66
C HIS A 143 -11.30 -13.74 -33.18
N TYR A 144 -10.28 -14.31 -32.55
CA TYR A 144 -9.71 -15.62 -32.89
C TYR A 144 -10.67 -16.79 -32.64
N GLN A 145 -11.51 -16.71 -31.63
CA GLN A 145 -12.51 -17.73 -31.36
C GLN A 145 -13.66 -17.74 -32.40
N LEU A 146 -13.97 -16.59 -32.98
CA LEU A 146 -15.04 -16.45 -33.95
C LEU A 146 -14.63 -16.86 -35.36
N LEU A 147 -13.34 -16.79 -35.69
CA LEU A 147 -12.82 -17.14 -37.01
C LEU A 147 -12.20 -18.54 -37.00
N ASP A 148 -12.38 -19.26 -38.10
CA ASP A 148 -11.67 -20.50 -38.39
C ASP A 148 -10.20 -20.16 -38.72
N PRO A 149 -9.19 -20.83 -38.10
CA PRO A 149 -7.78 -20.49 -38.30
C PRO A 149 -7.26 -20.75 -39.72
N LEU A 150 -7.89 -21.69 -40.45
CA LEU A 150 -7.48 -22.06 -41.79
C LEU A 150 -8.15 -21.19 -42.86
N THR A 151 -9.46 -21.03 -42.77
CA THR A 151 -10.23 -20.35 -43.81
C THR A 151 -10.41 -18.86 -43.56
N LYS A 152 -10.12 -18.37 -42.32
CA LYS A 152 -10.37 -16.99 -41.88
C LYS A 152 -11.84 -16.56 -41.97
N LEU A 153 -12.77 -17.53 -42.13
CA LEU A 153 -14.20 -17.30 -42.12
C LEU A 153 -14.76 -17.46 -40.70
N TYR A 154 -15.91 -16.88 -40.47
CA TYR A 154 -16.63 -17.07 -39.21
C TYR A 154 -17.02 -18.54 -39.04
N LYS A 155 -16.81 -19.07 -37.83
CA LYS A 155 -17.21 -20.44 -37.49
C LYS A 155 -18.74 -20.61 -37.64
N ALA A 156 -19.16 -21.78 -38.07
CA ALA A 156 -20.56 -22.10 -38.29
C ALA A 156 -21.44 -21.85 -37.04
N GLU A 157 -20.88 -22.13 -35.84
CA GLU A 157 -21.58 -21.89 -34.57
C GLU A 157 -21.92 -20.41 -34.36
N TYR A 158 -21.01 -19.49 -34.72
CA TYR A 158 -21.24 -18.06 -34.63
C TYR A 158 -22.32 -17.60 -35.61
N LEU A 159 -22.26 -18.07 -36.87
CA LEU A 159 -23.24 -17.74 -37.88
C LEU A 159 -24.64 -18.24 -37.50
N LEU A 160 -24.75 -19.46 -36.95
CA LEU A 160 -26.00 -20.01 -36.44
C LEU A 160 -26.58 -19.19 -35.29
N ALA A 161 -25.73 -18.74 -34.35
CA ALA A 161 -26.16 -17.89 -33.25
C ALA A 161 -26.69 -16.53 -33.72
N VAL A 162 -26.02 -15.91 -34.71
CA VAL A 162 -26.48 -14.65 -35.34
C VAL A 162 -27.79 -14.84 -36.04
N LEU A 163 -27.92 -15.89 -36.86
CA LEU A 163 -29.18 -16.21 -37.58
C LEU A 163 -30.33 -16.44 -36.60
N LYS A 164 -30.12 -17.19 -35.54
CA LYS A 164 -31.15 -17.45 -34.53
C LYS A 164 -31.61 -16.14 -33.86
N ARG A 165 -30.69 -15.25 -33.55
CA ARG A 165 -31.00 -13.95 -32.97
C ARG A 165 -31.81 -13.07 -33.91
N GLU A 166 -31.45 -13.04 -35.20
CA GLU A 166 -32.18 -12.26 -36.20
C GLU A 166 -33.60 -12.80 -36.42
N MET A 167 -33.79 -14.14 -36.34
CA MET A 167 -35.13 -14.76 -36.45
C MET A 167 -35.99 -14.48 -35.20
N GLU A 168 -35.40 -14.28 -34.02
CA GLU A 168 -36.14 -13.93 -32.79
C GLU A 168 -36.57 -12.46 -32.77
N LEU A 169 -35.97 -11.61 -33.62
CA LEU A 169 -36.24 -10.16 -33.69
C LEU A 169 -37.28 -9.81 -34.76
N GLN A 170 -37.69 -10.76 -35.59
CA GLN A 170 -38.80 -10.64 -36.59
C GLN A 170 -40.10 -11.19 -36.03
#